data_945dca76714bf8943ecde5481fe683ba
#
_entry.id   945dca76714bf8943ecde5481fe683ba
#
_cell.length_a   1.000
_cell.length_b   1.000
_cell.length_c   1.000
_cell.angle_alpha   90.00
_cell.angle_beta   90.00
_cell.angle_gamma   90.00
#
_symmetry.space_group_name_H-M   'P 1'
#
loop_
_entity.id
_entity.type
_entity.pdbx_description
1 polymer ?
#
loop_
_entity_poly.entity_id
_entity_poly.type
_entity_poly.pdbx_seq_one_letter_code
_entity_poly.pdbx_strand_id
1 'polypeptide(L)'
;MKRTLILLAVLLLAMAATAQTPLLDSLQMPNAVRFLPPPPDTATAAFQYDRAQYRWGKEQRKDPVRLAIAVSDAVWSIDNICKIYSGVLGIDISRENTPAIYRMLTLGLLTTDQAGKLPKNHYMRTRPYVFFNEPTIYPSDEKWLRTNGSYPSGHTILGWSAALLLTEVAPDKADTILARGYMYGQSRVIAGYHWQSDVDAARLVASAAVARLHADKRFTKLIKKARKEYNKKRK
;
A
#
# COMPACT_ATOMS: atom_id res chain seq x y z
N MET A 1 -51.38 6.48 -19.39
CA MET A 1 -49.97 6.40 -19.85
C MET A 1 -49.03 7.48 -19.27
N LYS A 2 -49.38 8.21 -18.21
CA LYS A 2 -48.49 9.24 -17.61
C LYS A 2 -47.92 8.87 -16.23
N ARG A 3 -48.24 7.71 -15.67
CA ARG A 3 -47.78 7.25 -14.33
C ARG A 3 -46.59 6.26 -14.34
N THR A 4 -46.24 5.73 -15.52
CA THR A 4 -45.15 4.71 -15.65
C THR A 4 -43.79 5.32 -15.95
N LEU A 5 -43.69 6.59 -16.35
CA LEU A 5 -42.44 7.25 -16.67
C LEU A 5 -41.73 7.87 -15.44
N ILE A 6 -42.40 8.05 -14.33
CA ILE A 6 -41.79 8.66 -13.13
C ILE A 6 -41.02 7.63 -12.27
N LEU A 7 -41.37 6.34 -12.35
CA LEU A 7 -40.68 5.30 -11.59
C LEU A 7 -39.33 4.89 -12.17
N LEU A 8 -39.07 5.09 -13.48
CA LEU A 8 -37.78 4.77 -14.10
C LEU A 8 -36.70 5.84 -13.85
N ALA A 9 -37.09 7.08 -13.60
CA ALA A 9 -36.17 8.17 -13.34
C ALA A 9 -35.55 8.15 -11.92
N VAL A 10 -36.22 7.52 -10.95
CA VAL A 10 -35.76 7.44 -9.55
C VAL A 10 -34.77 6.31 -9.34
N LEU A 11 -34.75 5.26 -10.18
CA LEU A 11 -33.80 4.15 -10.09
C LEU A 11 -32.43 4.43 -10.70
N LEU A 12 -32.27 5.46 -11.51
CA LEU A 12 -31.01 5.83 -12.16
C LEU A 12 -30.12 6.78 -11.34
N LEU A 13 -30.59 7.27 -10.19
CA LEU A 13 -29.82 8.16 -9.29
C LEU A 13 -29.03 7.43 -8.19
N ALA A 14 -29.03 6.11 -8.13
CA ALA A 14 -28.48 5.36 -6.98
C ALA A 14 -27.12 4.70 -7.22
N MET A 15 -26.42 4.93 -8.33
CA MET A 15 -25.09 4.37 -8.58
C MET A 15 -24.08 5.37 -9.14
N ALA A 16 -24.05 6.58 -8.61
CA ALA A 16 -22.81 7.34 -8.65
C ALA A 16 -21.91 6.75 -7.56
N ALA A 17 -21.15 5.71 -7.88
CA ALA A 17 -19.97 5.32 -7.12
C ALA A 17 -19.02 6.54 -7.19
N THR A 18 -19.15 7.46 -6.23
CA THR A 18 -18.25 8.59 -6.11
C THR A 18 -16.85 8.01 -5.94
N ALA A 19 -16.02 8.13 -6.98
CA ALA A 19 -14.62 7.75 -6.90
C ALA A 19 -14.05 8.41 -5.65
N GLN A 20 -13.58 7.59 -4.70
CA GLN A 20 -13.05 8.11 -3.44
C GLN A 20 -11.74 8.82 -3.76
N THR A 21 -11.69 10.13 -3.51
CA THR A 21 -10.48 10.94 -3.68
C THR A 21 -9.65 10.94 -2.41
N PRO A 22 -8.30 11.05 -2.51
CA PRO A 22 -7.45 11.20 -1.34
C PRO A 22 -7.83 12.46 -0.53
N LEU A 23 -7.62 12.42 0.78
CA LEU A 23 -7.86 13.58 1.67
C LEU A 23 -6.86 14.71 1.44
N LEU A 24 -5.64 14.36 1.04
CA LEU A 24 -4.54 15.27 0.75
C LEU A 24 -3.89 14.84 -0.57
N ASP A 25 -3.47 15.78 -1.38
CA ASP A 25 -2.72 15.54 -2.62
C ASP A 25 -1.20 15.40 -2.38
N SER A 26 -0.43 15.16 -3.43
CA SER A 26 1.02 14.95 -3.34
C SER A 26 1.80 16.19 -2.88
N LEU A 27 1.30 17.40 -3.08
CA LEU A 27 1.93 18.64 -2.64
C LEU A 27 1.68 18.91 -1.15
N GLN A 28 0.60 18.37 -0.62
CA GLN A 28 0.22 18.48 0.79
C GLN A 28 0.85 17.39 1.68
N MET A 29 1.46 16.36 1.04
CA MET A 29 2.19 15.29 1.74
C MET A 29 3.65 15.67 1.97
N PRO A 30 4.34 15.04 2.98
CA PRO A 30 5.77 15.20 3.15
C PRO A 30 6.55 14.85 1.87
N ASN A 31 7.42 15.74 1.42
CA ASN A 31 8.23 15.51 0.24
C ASN A 31 9.51 14.73 0.58
N ALA A 32 9.51 13.44 0.29
CA ALA A 32 10.61 12.54 0.61
C ALA A 32 11.94 12.91 -0.07
N VAL A 33 11.94 13.64 -1.17
CA VAL A 33 13.17 14.16 -1.80
C VAL A 33 13.93 15.11 -0.85
N ARG A 34 13.25 15.72 0.12
CA ARG A 34 13.84 16.69 1.04
C ARG A 34 14.32 16.10 2.37
N PHE A 35 13.86 14.91 2.75
CA PHE A 35 14.19 14.33 4.06
C PHE A 35 14.78 12.93 4.01
N LEU A 36 14.77 12.27 2.86
CA LEU A 36 15.44 10.98 2.67
C LEU A 36 16.68 11.14 1.78
N PRO A 37 17.70 10.29 1.98
CA PRO A 37 18.80 10.19 1.03
C PRO A 37 18.29 9.73 -0.34
N PRO A 38 19.01 10.08 -1.42
CA PRO A 38 18.73 9.53 -2.75
C PRO A 38 18.90 8.00 -2.76
N PRO A 39 18.29 7.30 -3.75
CA PRO A 39 18.54 5.88 -3.94
C PRO A 39 20.04 5.63 -4.14
N PRO A 40 20.58 4.48 -3.68
CA PRO A 40 22.00 4.15 -3.81
C PRO A 40 22.50 4.22 -5.25
N ASP A 41 23.62 4.89 -5.46
CA ASP A 41 24.37 4.84 -6.72
C ASP A 41 24.96 3.45 -6.96
N THR A 42 25.02 3.02 -8.22
CA THR A 42 25.43 1.67 -8.64
C THR A 42 26.89 1.33 -8.26
N ALA A 43 27.75 2.31 -8.01
CA ALA A 43 29.14 2.13 -7.58
C ALA A 43 29.29 1.92 -6.06
N THR A 44 28.22 2.09 -5.27
CA THR A 44 28.29 2.08 -3.80
C THR A 44 28.11 0.70 -3.17
N ALA A 45 28.63 0.52 -1.95
CA ALA A 45 28.38 -0.68 -1.13
C ALA A 45 26.87 -0.87 -0.84
N ALA A 46 26.11 0.23 -0.69
CA ALA A 46 24.66 0.17 -0.50
C ALA A 46 23.94 -0.45 -1.70
N PHE A 47 24.39 -0.19 -2.93
CA PHE A 47 23.85 -0.86 -4.11
C PHE A 47 24.28 -2.33 -4.20
N GLN A 48 25.48 -2.70 -3.74
CA GLN A 48 25.87 -4.10 -3.64
C GLN A 48 24.96 -4.86 -2.67
N TYR A 49 24.53 -4.23 -1.58
CA TYR A 49 23.51 -4.79 -0.68
C TYR A 49 22.16 -4.97 -1.40
N ASP A 50 21.68 -3.99 -2.17
CA ASP A 50 20.48 -4.12 -2.99
C ASP A 50 20.55 -5.33 -3.94
N ARG A 51 21.70 -5.53 -4.60
CA ARG A 51 21.94 -6.69 -5.46
C ARG A 51 21.92 -8.01 -4.69
N ALA A 52 22.52 -8.04 -3.49
CA ALA A 52 22.49 -9.22 -2.64
C ALA A 52 21.05 -9.56 -2.21
N GLN A 53 20.26 -8.56 -1.82
CA GLN A 53 18.86 -8.74 -1.46
C GLN A 53 17.99 -9.16 -2.65
N TYR A 54 18.26 -8.69 -3.86
CA TYR A 54 17.59 -9.18 -5.05
C TYR A 54 17.83 -10.67 -5.28
N ARG A 55 19.08 -11.14 -5.15
CA ARG A 55 19.44 -12.58 -5.24
C ARG A 55 18.78 -13.38 -4.13
N TRP A 56 18.82 -12.90 -2.89
CA TRP A 56 18.10 -13.50 -1.77
C TRP A 56 16.61 -13.64 -2.06
N GLY A 57 15.97 -12.60 -2.62
CA GLY A 57 14.56 -12.63 -3.00
C GLY A 57 14.24 -13.72 -4.01
N LYS A 58 15.13 -13.98 -4.98
CA LYS A 58 14.99 -15.09 -5.94
C LYS A 58 15.05 -16.45 -5.24
N GLU A 59 15.96 -16.63 -4.28
CA GLU A 59 16.02 -17.86 -3.49
C GLU A 59 14.74 -18.12 -2.68
N GLN A 60 14.12 -17.06 -2.13
CA GLN A 60 12.85 -17.16 -1.40
C GLN A 60 11.68 -17.66 -2.26
N ARG A 61 11.77 -17.56 -3.57
CA ARG A 61 10.75 -18.10 -4.51
C ARG A 61 10.71 -19.64 -4.53
N LYS A 62 11.74 -20.31 -4.02
CA LYS A 62 11.80 -21.79 -3.92
C LYS A 62 10.86 -22.33 -2.85
N ASP A 63 10.50 -21.52 -1.85
CA ASP A 63 9.45 -21.84 -0.88
C ASP A 63 8.09 -21.50 -1.49
N PRO A 64 7.24 -22.51 -1.79
CA PRO A 64 5.95 -22.31 -2.43
C PRO A 64 4.99 -21.47 -1.59
N VAL A 65 5.08 -21.54 -0.26
CA VAL A 65 4.23 -20.75 0.65
C VAL A 65 4.64 -19.28 0.56
N ARG A 66 5.95 -19.00 0.62
CA ARG A 66 6.47 -17.63 0.52
C ARG A 66 6.21 -17.02 -0.85
N LEU A 67 6.33 -17.82 -1.91
CA LEU A 67 6.01 -17.40 -3.28
C LEU A 67 4.53 -17.04 -3.40
N ALA A 68 3.62 -17.89 -2.93
CA ALA A 68 2.18 -17.62 -2.96
C ALA A 68 1.80 -16.32 -2.25
N ILE A 69 2.43 -16.04 -1.09
CA ILE A 69 2.26 -14.77 -0.38
C ILE A 69 2.76 -13.60 -1.23
N ALA A 70 3.92 -13.72 -1.88
CA ALA A 70 4.47 -12.65 -2.71
C ALA A 70 3.61 -12.37 -3.95
N VAL A 71 3.01 -13.40 -4.56
CA VAL A 71 2.05 -13.27 -5.67
C VAL A 71 0.78 -12.56 -5.20
N SER A 72 0.23 -12.95 -4.05
CA SER A 72 -0.95 -12.28 -3.46
C SER A 72 -0.66 -10.80 -3.17
N ASP A 73 0.51 -10.49 -2.61
CA ASP A 73 0.93 -9.13 -2.30
C ASP A 73 1.24 -8.28 -3.55
N ALA A 74 1.38 -8.91 -4.73
CA ALA A 74 1.61 -8.20 -5.99
C ALA A 74 0.35 -7.51 -6.53
N VAL A 75 -0.84 -7.95 -6.13
CA VAL A 75 -2.10 -7.39 -6.61
C VAL A 75 -2.30 -5.97 -6.07
N TRP A 76 -2.30 -4.98 -6.98
CA TRP A 76 -2.54 -3.57 -6.65
C TRP A 76 -4.03 -3.30 -6.44
N SER A 77 -4.51 -3.53 -5.21
CA SER A 77 -5.91 -3.33 -4.85
C SER A 77 -6.06 -3.06 -3.35
N ILE A 78 -6.87 -2.07 -2.99
CA ILE A 78 -7.23 -1.80 -1.59
C ILE A 78 -8.06 -2.96 -1.03
N ASP A 79 -8.95 -3.53 -1.82
CA ASP A 79 -9.75 -4.69 -1.40
C ASP A 79 -8.85 -5.91 -1.12
N ASN A 80 -7.79 -6.12 -1.91
CA ASN A 80 -6.80 -7.16 -1.63
C ASN A 80 -6.04 -6.89 -0.32
N ILE A 81 -5.63 -5.65 -0.06
CA ILE A 81 -5.00 -5.27 1.22
C ILE A 81 -5.97 -5.53 2.39
N CYS A 82 -7.23 -5.15 2.26
CA CYS A 82 -8.26 -5.43 3.26
C CYS A 82 -8.40 -6.94 3.52
N LYS A 83 -8.46 -7.77 2.45
CA LYS A 83 -8.51 -9.23 2.56
C LYS A 83 -7.29 -9.82 3.29
N ILE A 84 -6.09 -9.33 2.96
CA ILE A 84 -4.84 -9.76 3.61
C ILE A 84 -4.88 -9.47 5.12
N TYR A 85 -5.29 -8.27 5.51
CA TYR A 85 -5.35 -7.90 6.92
C TYR A 85 -6.57 -8.45 7.66
N SER A 86 -7.62 -8.87 6.95
CA SER A 86 -8.74 -9.61 7.55
C SER A 86 -8.26 -10.89 8.25
N GLY A 87 -7.35 -11.64 7.61
CA GLY A 87 -6.75 -12.83 8.22
C GLY A 87 -5.92 -12.52 9.47
N VAL A 88 -5.26 -11.36 9.51
CA VAL A 88 -4.47 -10.92 10.67
C VAL A 88 -5.36 -10.48 11.83
N LEU A 89 -6.41 -9.72 11.53
CA LEU A 89 -7.33 -9.21 12.54
C LEU A 89 -8.31 -10.26 13.05
N GLY A 90 -8.56 -11.31 12.26
CA GLY A 90 -9.61 -12.30 12.54
C GLY A 90 -11.03 -11.76 12.38
N ILE A 91 -11.18 -10.65 11.63
CA ILE A 91 -12.48 -10.07 11.27
C ILE A 91 -12.45 -9.70 9.77
N ASP A 92 -13.58 -9.83 9.09
CA ASP A 92 -13.68 -9.47 7.68
C ASP A 92 -13.69 -7.94 7.50
N ILE A 93 -12.65 -7.43 6.84
CA ILE A 93 -12.54 -6.00 6.48
C ILE A 93 -13.17 -5.81 5.11
N SER A 94 -14.43 -5.44 5.08
CA SER A 94 -15.20 -5.21 3.86
C SER A 94 -16.17 -4.03 4.02
N ARG A 95 -16.74 -3.61 2.90
CA ARG A 95 -17.76 -2.54 2.89
C ARG A 95 -19.01 -2.95 3.65
N GLU A 96 -19.32 -4.24 3.62
CA GLU A 96 -20.52 -4.84 4.19
C GLU A 96 -20.36 -5.07 5.70
N ASN A 97 -19.26 -5.68 6.10
CA ASN A 97 -19.08 -6.16 7.48
C ASN A 97 -18.40 -5.16 8.42
N THR A 98 -17.48 -4.36 7.91
CA THR A 98 -16.71 -3.38 8.70
C THR A 98 -16.55 -2.05 7.94
N PRO A 99 -17.66 -1.38 7.60
CA PRO A 99 -17.64 -0.19 6.73
C PRO A 99 -16.77 0.95 7.26
N ALA A 100 -16.62 1.11 8.57
CA ALA A 100 -15.81 2.17 9.14
C ALA A 100 -14.31 1.87 9.01
N ILE A 101 -13.87 0.63 9.24
CA ILE A 101 -12.48 0.18 9.05
C ILE A 101 -12.14 0.23 7.56
N TYR A 102 -13.00 -0.33 6.70
CA TYR A 102 -12.82 -0.30 5.25
C TYR A 102 -12.66 1.12 4.72
N ARG A 103 -13.54 2.05 5.12
CA ARG A 103 -13.48 3.45 4.70
C ARG A 103 -12.22 4.16 5.20
N MET A 104 -11.83 3.91 6.45
CA MET A 104 -10.61 4.47 7.03
C MET A 104 -9.37 4.01 6.24
N LEU A 105 -9.25 2.71 5.94
CA LEU A 105 -8.18 2.17 5.12
C LEU A 105 -8.22 2.76 3.71
N THR A 106 -9.38 2.76 3.04
CA THR A 106 -9.47 3.27 1.67
C THR A 106 -8.98 4.72 1.56
N LEU A 107 -9.50 5.62 2.39
CA LEU A 107 -9.09 7.03 2.35
C LEU A 107 -7.66 7.24 2.85
N GLY A 108 -7.23 6.50 3.87
CA GLY A 108 -5.87 6.53 4.37
C GLY A 108 -4.86 6.09 3.31
N LEU A 109 -5.09 4.95 2.66
CA LEU A 109 -4.19 4.40 1.66
C LEU A 109 -4.12 5.24 0.38
N LEU A 110 -5.26 5.70 -0.14
CA LEU A 110 -5.29 6.64 -1.26
C LEU A 110 -4.50 7.92 -0.96
N THR A 111 -4.50 8.37 0.29
CA THR A 111 -3.79 9.58 0.70
C THR A 111 -2.31 9.31 0.91
N THR A 112 -1.93 8.22 1.59
CA THR A 112 -0.50 7.91 1.82
C THR A 112 0.24 7.56 0.53
N ASP A 113 -0.44 6.99 -0.49
CA ASP A 113 0.12 6.78 -1.84
C ASP A 113 0.61 8.08 -2.49
N GLN A 114 -0.04 9.22 -2.20
CA GLN A 114 0.37 10.51 -2.75
C GLN A 114 1.80 10.90 -2.35
N ALA A 115 2.30 10.45 -1.19
CA ALA A 115 3.65 10.74 -0.71
C ALA A 115 4.75 10.09 -1.57
N GLY A 116 4.43 9.02 -2.30
CA GLY A 116 5.37 8.34 -3.20
C GLY A 116 5.54 9.03 -4.54
N LYS A 117 4.65 9.91 -4.97
CA LYS A 117 4.62 10.45 -6.33
C LYS A 117 5.81 11.36 -6.65
N LEU A 118 6.09 12.33 -5.78
CA LEU A 118 7.19 13.29 -6.01
C LEU A 118 8.56 12.60 -6.09
N PRO A 119 8.98 11.73 -5.12
CA PRO A 119 10.27 11.07 -5.21
C PRO A 119 10.34 10.06 -6.38
N LYS A 120 9.25 9.37 -6.75
CA LYS A 120 9.25 8.49 -7.92
C LYS A 120 9.57 9.25 -9.20
N ASN A 121 8.91 10.39 -9.41
CA ASN A 121 9.09 11.23 -10.59
C ASN A 121 10.46 11.94 -10.60
N HIS A 122 11.00 12.27 -9.41
CA HIS A 122 12.29 12.92 -9.28
C HIS A 122 13.45 11.99 -9.62
N TYR A 123 13.44 10.78 -9.04
CA TYR A 123 14.59 9.87 -9.18
C TYR A 123 14.50 8.96 -10.40
N MET A 124 13.30 8.62 -10.87
CA MET A 124 13.06 7.70 -11.99
C MET A 124 13.97 6.47 -11.97
N ARG A 125 14.21 5.94 -10.76
CA ARG A 125 15.15 4.84 -10.53
C ARG A 125 14.78 3.61 -11.35
N THR A 126 15.76 3.01 -12.02
CA THR A 126 15.60 1.76 -12.76
C THR A 126 15.25 0.60 -11.82
N ARG A 127 14.25 -0.19 -12.18
CA ARG A 127 13.80 -1.36 -11.40
C ARG A 127 14.74 -2.56 -11.58
N PRO A 128 14.83 -3.49 -10.59
CA PRO A 128 15.70 -4.66 -10.67
C PRO A 128 15.49 -5.51 -11.92
N TYR A 129 14.24 -5.85 -12.25
CA TYR A 129 13.92 -6.67 -13.41
C TYR A 129 14.30 -6.02 -14.75
N VAL A 130 14.32 -4.67 -14.81
CA VAL A 130 14.84 -3.93 -15.98
C VAL A 130 16.36 -3.96 -16.00
N PHE A 131 16.99 -3.72 -14.83
CA PHE A 131 18.45 -3.70 -14.69
C PHE A 131 19.11 -5.04 -15.04
N PHE A 132 18.50 -6.15 -14.61
CA PHE A 132 19.01 -7.49 -14.88
C PHE A 132 18.44 -8.12 -16.16
N ASN A 133 17.47 -7.47 -16.81
CA ASN A 133 16.71 -8.02 -17.93
C ASN A 133 16.10 -9.40 -17.61
N GLU A 134 15.51 -9.54 -16.45
CA GLU A 134 14.89 -10.76 -15.91
C GLU A 134 13.41 -10.54 -15.63
N PRO A 135 12.53 -11.56 -15.79
CA PRO A 135 11.10 -11.40 -15.49
C PRO A 135 10.85 -11.35 -13.97
N THR A 136 9.77 -10.66 -13.60
CA THR A 136 9.21 -10.70 -12.25
C THR A 136 8.35 -11.95 -12.06
N ILE A 137 7.84 -12.19 -10.82
CA ILE A 137 6.86 -13.28 -10.59
C ILE A 137 5.45 -12.96 -11.11
N TYR A 138 5.19 -11.72 -11.53
CA TYR A 138 3.87 -11.26 -12.02
C TYR A 138 4.04 -10.32 -13.23
N PRO A 139 4.37 -10.86 -14.41
CA PRO A 139 4.82 -10.06 -15.57
C PRO A 139 3.79 -9.07 -16.14
N SER A 140 2.49 -9.23 -15.85
CA SER A 140 1.41 -8.37 -16.39
C SER A 140 1.64 -6.88 -16.17
N ASP A 141 2.31 -6.50 -15.06
CA ASP A 141 2.53 -5.11 -14.70
C ASP A 141 3.84 -4.52 -15.23
N GLU A 142 4.73 -5.35 -15.79
CA GLU A 142 6.09 -4.92 -16.18
C GLU A 142 6.09 -3.82 -17.23
N LYS A 143 5.20 -3.92 -18.22
CA LYS A 143 5.15 -2.98 -19.34
C LYS A 143 4.98 -1.53 -18.88
N TRP A 144 4.01 -1.26 -18.04
CA TRP A 144 3.74 0.08 -17.57
C TRP A 144 4.69 0.52 -16.44
N LEU A 145 5.19 -0.44 -15.64
CA LEU A 145 6.13 -0.15 -14.57
C LEU A 145 7.54 0.21 -15.07
N ARG A 146 7.89 -0.10 -16.32
CA ARG A 146 9.15 0.36 -16.93
C ARG A 146 9.28 1.88 -17.02
N THR A 147 8.15 2.58 -17.12
CA THR A 147 8.10 4.05 -17.19
C THR A 147 7.79 4.72 -15.86
N ASN A 148 7.76 3.94 -14.76
CA ASN A 148 7.48 4.39 -13.41
C ASN A 148 8.66 4.13 -12.48
N GLY A 149 9.22 5.16 -11.86
CA GLY A 149 10.40 5.05 -10.99
C GLY A 149 10.25 4.00 -9.87
N SER A 150 11.34 3.27 -9.59
CA SER A 150 11.36 2.24 -8.55
C SER A 150 11.29 2.81 -7.13
N TYR A 151 11.93 3.95 -6.88
CA TYR A 151 12.14 4.51 -5.55
C TYR A 151 11.18 5.66 -5.23
N PRO A 152 10.49 5.61 -4.08
CA PRO A 152 10.29 4.49 -3.16
C PRO A 152 9.22 3.51 -3.66
N SER A 153 9.10 2.34 -3.04
CA SER A 153 8.12 1.31 -3.39
C SER A 153 6.68 1.71 -3.05
N GLY A 154 5.80 1.88 -4.05
CA GLY A 154 4.39 2.23 -3.82
C GLY A 154 3.61 1.16 -3.07
N HIS A 155 3.74 -0.12 -3.45
CA HIS A 155 3.11 -1.23 -2.71
C HIS A 155 3.54 -1.23 -1.23
N THR A 156 4.83 -1.01 -0.95
CA THR A 156 5.31 -0.95 0.45
C THR A 156 4.72 0.24 1.19
N ILE A 157 4.57 1.41 0.53
CA ILE A 157 3.85 2.55 1.15
C ILE A 157 2.45 2.12 1.57
N LEU A 158 1.68 1.46 0.68
CA LEU A 158 0.32 1.02 1.01
C LEU A 158 0.30 -0.02 2.13
N GLY A 159 1.10 -1.10 2.00
CA GLY A 159 1.09 -2.19 2.97
C GLY A 159 1.56 -1.76 4.36
N TRP A 160 2.61 -0.92 4.44
CA TRP A 160 3.11 -0.39 5.71
C TRP A 160 2.15 0.64 6.31
N SER A 161 1.55 1.52 5.50
CA SER A 161 0.49 2.43 5.97
C SER A 161 -0.71 1.67 6.53
N ALA A 162 -1.16 0.60 5.85
CA ALA A 162 -2.24 -0.23 6.35
C ALA A 162 -1.89 -0.84 7.72
N ALA A 163 -0.66 -1.36 7.88
CA ALA A 163 -0.19 -1.89 9.16
C ALA A 163 -0.22 -0.84 10.26
N LEU A 164 0.35 0.35 10.02
CA LEU A 164 0.38 1.43 11.00
C LEU A 164 -1.04 1.86 11.42
N LEU A 165 -1.94 2.05 10.46
CA LEU A 165 -3.32 2.46 10.72
C LEU A 165 -4.11 1.38 11.47
N LEU A 166 -3.92 0.11 11.13
CA LEU A 166 -4.59 -1.01 11.79
C LEU A 166 -4.03 -1.28 13.19
N THR A 167 -2.76 -1.00 13.46
CA THR A 167 -2.18 -1.05 14.80
C THR A 167 -2.88 -0.05 15.74
N GLU A 168 -3.29 1.10 15.24
CA GLU A 168 -4.08 2.04 16.04
C GLU A 168 -5.53 1.57 16.28
N VAL A 169 -6.10 0.85 15.32
CA VAL A 169 -7.47 0.31 15.42
C VAL A 169 -7.51 -0.90 16.36
N ALA A 170 -6.51 -1.77 16.27
CA ALA A 170 -6.40 -3.05 16.97
C ALA A 170 -5.04 -3.17 17.69
N PRO A 171 -4.80 -2.37 18.75
CA PRO A 171 -3.50 -2.35 19.43
C PRO A 171 -3.13 -3.67 20.12
N ASP A 172 -4.12 -4.49 20.44
CA ASP A 172 -3.95 -5.84 20.98
C ASP A 172 -3.32 -6.82 19.96
N LYS A 173 -3.28 -6.47 18.68
CA LYS A 173 -2.69 -7.26 17.58
C LYS A 173 -1.50 -6.56 16.92
N ALA A 174 -0.95 -5.53 17.54
CA ALA A 174 0.06 -4.64 16.96
C ALA A 174 1.22 -5.39 16.33
N ASP A 175 1.84 -6.31 17.06
CA ASP A 175 3.04 -7.03 16.60
C ASP A 175 2.76 -7.89 15.36
N THR A 176 1.63 -8.60 15.34
CA THR A 176 1.22 -9.44 14.20
C THR A 176 0.90 -8.58 12.97
N ILE A 177 0.22 -7.45 13.18
CA ILE A 177 -0.11 -6.49 12.11
C ILE A 177 1.18 -5.92 11.50
N LEU A 178 2.11 -5.45 12.34
CA LEU A 178 3.38 -4.87 11.90
C LEU A 178 4.26 -5.89 11.20
N ALA A 179 4.34 -7.13 11.73
CA ALA A 179 5.07 -8.23 11.08
C ALA A 179 4.50 -8.51 9.68
N ARG A 180 3.17 -8.51 9.51
CA ARG A 180 2.54 -8.70 8.19
C ARG A 180 2.83 -7.52 7.24
N GLY A 181 2.82 -6.29 7.74
CA GLY A 181 3.17 -5.10 6.97
C GLY A 181 4.63 -5.11 6.52
N TYR A 182 5.54 -5.56 7.38
CA TYR A 182 6.95 -5.75 7.04
C TYR A 182 7.11 -6.78 5.92
N MET A 183 6.46 -7.94 6.07
CA MET A 183 6.46 -9.03 5.08
C MET A 183 5.90 -8.56 3.72
N TYR A 184 4.86 -7.72 3.71
CA TYR A 184 4.27 -7.15 2.50
C TYR A 184 5.29 -6.37 1.68
N GLY A 185 6.12 -5.54 2.35
CA GLY A 185 7.22 -4.84 1.70
C GLY A 185 8.27 -5.81 1.14
N GLN A 186 8.70 -6.81 1.92
CA GLN A 186 9.69 -7.81 1.47
C GLN A 186 9.19 -8.63 0.27
N SER A 187 7.90 -8.82 0.13
CA SER A 187 7.30 -9.46 -1.05
C SER A 187 7.65 -8.72 -2.34
N ARG A 188 7.94 -7.43 -2.30
CA ARG A 188 8.31 -6.65 -3.51
C ARG A 188 9.73 -6.93 -3.98
N VAL A 189 10.66 -7.23 -3.03
CA VAL A 189 12.01 -7.70 -3.34
C VAL A 189 11.96 -9.12 -3.91
N ILE A 190 11.20 -10.01 -3.27
CA ILE A 190 11.00 -11.39 -3.72
C ILE A 190 10.37 -11.42 -5.11
N ALA A 191 9.38 -10.58 -5.35
CA ALA A 191 8.73 -10.45 -6.64
C ALA A 191 9.65 -9.91 -7.76
N GLY A 192 10.76 -9.24 -7.43
CA GLY A 192 11.71 -8.68 -8.40
C GLY A 192 11.37 -7.28 -8.89
N TYR A 193 10.38 -6.62 -8.29
CA TYR A 193 9.91 -5.29 -8.70
C TYR A 193 10.72 -4.15 -8.12
N HIS A 194 11.29 -4.34 -6.92
CA HIS A 194 11.92 -3.28 -6.14
C HIS A 194 13.24 -3.74 -5.51
N TRP A 195 14.15 -2.80 -5.36
CA TRP A 195 15.35 -2.94 -4.57
C TRP A 195 15.01 -2.92 -3.07
N GLN A 196 15.88 -3.47 -2.23
CA GLN A 196 15.67 -3.41 -0.77
C GLN A 196 15.58 -1.96 -0.27
N SER A 197 16.47 -1.10 -0.76
CA SER A 197 16.46 0.33 -0.40
C SER A 197 15.19 1.08 -0.83
N ASP A 198 14.51 0.65 -1.93
CA ASP A 198 13.18 1.20 -2.30
C ASP A 198 12.13 0.85 -1.25
N VAL A 199 12.22 -0.36 -0.70
CA VAL A 199 11.28 -0.89 0.32
C VAL A 199 11.54 -0.20 1.67
N ASP A 200 12.79 -0.04 2.06
CA ASP A 200 13.16 0.58 3.34
C ASP A 200 12.79 2.07 3.33
N ALA A 201 13.10 2.80 2.25
CA ALA A 201 12.67 4.18 2.07
C ALA A 201 11.15 4.32 2.09
N ALA A 202 10.42 3.37 1.48
CA ALA A 202 8.97 3.39 1.44
C ALA A 202 8.33 3.26 2.82
N ARG A 203 8.91 2.50 3.76
CA ARG A 203 8.45 2.43 5.15
C ARG A 203 8.60 3.78 5.85
N LEU A 204 9.70 4.50 5.64
CA LEU A 204 9.90 5.84 6.19
C LEU A 204 8.92 6.85 5.58
N VAL A 205 8.71 6.79 4.25
CA VAL A 205 7.72 7.63 3.56
C VAL A 205 6.31 7.37 4.09
N ALA A 206 5.93 6.11 4.25
CA ALA A 206 4.63 5.72 4.79
C ALA A 206 4.44 6.22 6.23
N SER A 207 5.47 6.09 7.08
CA SER A 207 5.42 6.56 8.47
C SER A 207 5.26 8.08 8.55
N ALA A 208 5.99 8.84 7.72
CA ALA A 208 5.84 10.29 7.62
C ALA A 208 4.45 10.68 7.07
N ALA A 209 3.94 9.94 6.09
CA ALA A 209 2.62 10.16 5.51
C ALA A 209 1.50 9.90 6.52
N VAL A 210 1.58 8.83 7.31
CA VAL A 210 0.63 8.52 8.39
C VAL A 210 0.68 9.60 9.47
N ALA A 211 1.86 10.04 9.89
CA ALA A 211 1.99 11.16 10.84
C ALA A 211 1.33 12.44 10.30
N ARG A 212 1.50 12.75 9.00
CA ARG A 212 0.83 13.89 8.35
C ARG A 212 -0.69 13.75 8.32
N LEU A 213 -1.20 12.52 8.08
CA LEU A 213 -2.65 12.25 8.13
C LEU A 213 -3.26 12.56 9.49
N HIS A 214 -2.56 12.30 10.60
CA HIS A 214 -3.05 12.57 11.95
C HIS A 214 -3.24 14.06 12.25
N ALA A 215 -2.60 14.95 11.50
CA ALA A 215 -2.86 16.38 11.56
C ALA A 215 -4.17 16.80 10.84
N ASP A 216 -4.84 15.88 10.11
CA ASP A 216 -6.11 16.15 9.45
C ASP A 216 -7.29 15.67 10.29
N LYS A 217 -8.14 16.61 10.72
CA LYS A 217 -9.32 16.32 11.56
C LYS A 217 -10.32 15.38 10.90
N ARG A 218 -10.37 15.34 9.55
CA ARG A 218 -11.23 14.40 8.80
C ARG A 218 -10.75 12.97 9.02
N PHE A 219 -9.43 12.75 8.95
CA PHE A 219 -8.83 11.44 9.14
C PHE A 219 -8.92 10.95 10.59
N THR A 220 -8.66 11.80 11.58
CA THR A 220 -8.77 11.41 12.99
C THR A 220 -10.19 10.99 13.38
N LYS A 221 -11.21 11.55 12.73
CA LYS A 221 -12.61 11.09 12.90
C LYS A 221 -12.82 9.68 12.33
N LEU A 222 -12.15 9.32 11.22
CA LEU A 222 -12.23 7.98 10.63
C LEU A 222 -11.58 6.94 11.54
N ILE A 223 -10.39 7.19 12.06
CA ILE A 223 -9.70 6.32 13.03
C ILE A 223 -10.58 6.03 14.26
N LYS A 224 -11.17 7.07 14.85
CA LYS A 224 -12.06 6.90 16.01
C LYS A 224 -13.26 5.99 15.70
N LYS A 225 -13.86 6.12 14.52
CA LYS A 225 -14.98 5.26 14.08
C LYS A 225 -14.53 3.83 13.85
N ALA A 226 -13.40 3.63 13.17
CA ALA A 226 -12.82 2.31 12.91
C ALA A 226 -12.48 1.57 14.21
N ARG A 227 -11.87 2.25 15.18
CA ARG A 227 -11.58 1.68 16.52
C ARG A 227 -12.86 1.26 17.26
N LYS A 228 -13.90 2.10 17.22
CA LYS A 228 -15.20 1.76 17.83
C LYS A 228 -15.80 0.52 17.18
N GLU A 229 -15.74 0.40 15.86
CA GLU A 229 -16.24 -0.75 15.11
C GLU A 229 -15.46 -2.01 15.43
N TYR A 230 -14.12 -1.97 15.43
CA TYR A 230 -13.27 -3.09 15.84
C TYR A 230 -13.63 -3.60 17.23
N ASN A 231 -13.71 -2.71 18.23
CA ASN A 231 -14.06 -3.08 19.61
C ASN A 231 -15.46 -3.73 19.74
N LYS A 232 -16.36 -3.44 18.82
CA LYS A 232 -17.70 -4.10 18.74
C LYS A 232 -17.62 -5.47 18.10
N LYS A 233 -16.76 -5.64 17.07
CA LYS A 233 -16.69 -6.87 16.26
C LYS A 233 -15.81 -7.96 16.87
N ARG A 234 -14.81 -7.63 17.67
CA ARG A 234 -13.90 -8.59 18.32
C ARG A 234 -14.51 -9.31 19.54
N LYS A 235 -15.70 -8.90 19.99
CA LYS A 235 -16.49 -9.56 21.04
C LYS A 235 -17.22 -10.75 20.47
#